data_e19e1757b73610631ae158a00183d056
#
_entry.id   e19e1757b73610631ae158a00183d056
#
_cell.length_a   1.000
_cell.length_b   1.000
_cell.length_c   1.000
_cell.angle_alpha   90.00
_cell.angle_beta   90.00
_cell.angle_gamma   90.00
#
_symmetry.space_group_name_H-M   'P 1'
#
loop_
_entity.id
_entity.type
_entity.pdbx_description
1 polymer ?
#
loop_
_entity_poly.entity_id
_entity_poly.type
_entity_poly.pdbx_seq_one_letter_code
_entity_poly.pdbx_strand_id
1 'polypeptide(L)'
;MSVGLKTRLLFASAVAALIAVACVGGGGGDGDGEDTSEDRLTFDDLGLDDRIPLYTESWNTDWTKRTISLSELIAGIQRPDPRDVIPPIDDPQFDTVEEAAQWLVDREPVVALELEGEARAYPLRILTSHEVVNDVVGDRSVVVSYCPLCNSAVTFDRELDGQVLRFGVSGLLRNSDLVMWDRQTESLWQQITGEAIVGELAGTELEFIPSPIIAWEDFRAQFPDGKVLSRDQGIFPPELYDNQPYAGYDSSTQPFLFRGTTDDRYPAMERVVAVRIDGAGKAYPFSVISEERAVNDEVAGTPILVVFGADDTASVLDTGDVKTGRGVGVGLAFERTVGGRVLTFDALGEDRFVDRETETVWDLFGNAMEGPLAGEELTPVVNTNELWFAWAAFNADAPVYTGSSTTSTVGY
;
A
#
# COMPACT_ATOMS: atom_id res chain seq x y z
N MET A 1 -33.13 31.71 6.70
CA MET A 1 -33.70 30.80 5.72
C MET A 1 -32.83 29.60 5.69
N SER A 2 -33.29 28.54 6.32
CA SER A 2 -32.49 27.36 6.71
C SER A 2 -33.04 26.18 5.88
N VAL A 3 -32.34 25.82 4.82
CA VAL A 3 -32.53 24.54 4.13
C VAL A 3 -31.18 24.23 3.46
N GLY A 4 -30.31 23.50 4.11
CA GLY A 4 -29.00 23.17 3.51
C GLY A 4 -28.10 22.27 4.36
N LEU A 5 -28.59 21.75 5.47
CA LEU A 5 -27.71 21.01 6.41
C LEU A 5 -28.12 19.54 6.63
N LYS A 6 -29.13 19.02 5.94
CA LYS A 6 -29.62 17.66 6.18
C LYS A 6 -29.31 16.64 5.08
N THR A 7 -28.72 17.06 3.96
CA THR A 7 -28.45 16.15 2.81
C THR A 7 -26.98 15.72 2.75
N ARG A 8 -26.09 16.33 3.53
CA ARG A 8 -24.65 15.98 3.53
C ARG A 8 -24.25 14.83 4.46
N LEU A 9 -25.17 14.38 5.33
CA LEU A 9 -24.89 13.30 6.30
C LEU A 9 -25.28 11.90 5.80
N LEU A 10 -25.84 11.75 4.61
CA LEU A 10 -26.36 10.46 4.12
C LEU A 10 -25.44 9.73 3.12
N PHE A 11 -24.40 10.37 2.58
CA PHE A 11 -23.52 9.74 1.60
C PHE A 11 -22.13 9.35 2.15
N ALA A 12 -21.63 10.02 3.20
CA ALA A 12 -20.44 9.55 3.93
C ALA A 12 -20.69 8.22 4.67
N SER A 13 -21.96 7.83 4.80
CA SER A 13 -22.37 6.58 5.45
C SER A 13 -22.34 5.34 4.56
N ALA A 14 -22.12 5.43 3.25
CA ALA A 14 -22.34 4.26 2.38
C ALA A 14 -21.15 3.28 2.39
N VAL A 15 -19.93 3.73 2.48
CA VAL A 15 -18.76 2.83 2.61
C VAL A 15 -18.42 2.61 4.10
N ALA A 16 -18.52 3.62 4.95
CA ALA A 16 -18.43 3.45 6.40
C ALA A 16 -19.67 2.78 7.02
N ALA A 17 -20.87 2.84 6.38
CA ALA A 17 -22.09 2.14 6.82
C ALA A 17 -22.12 0.67 6.45
N LEU A 18 -21.18 0.16 5.65
CA LEU A 18 -21.00 -1.27 5.46
C LEU A 18 -20.40 -1.96 6.70
N ILE A 19 -19.88 -1.19 7.64
CA ILE A 19 -19.23 -1.71 8.88
C ILE A 19 -20.20 -1.75 10.08
N ALA A 20 -21.40 -1.16 10.01
CA ALA A 20 -22.20 -0.93 11.21
C ALA A 20 -23.70 -1.20 11.07
N VAL A 21 -24.17 -2.34 10.56
CA VAL A 21 -25.54 -2.83 10.81
C VAL A 21 -25.61 -4.34 10.75
N ALA A 22 -25.66 -5.02 11.87
CA ALA A 22 -26.47 -6.22 12.07
C ALA A 22 -26.51 -6.60 13.57
N CYS A 23 -27.48 -6.09 14.28
CA CYS A 23 -28.07 -6.80 15.42
C CYS A 23 -29.57 -6.76 15.19
N VAL A 24 -30.22 -7.90 14.89
CA VAL A 24 -31.55 -8.36 15.33
C VAL A 24 -31.88 -9.72 14.71
N GLY A 25 -31.96 -10.73 15.54
CA GLY A 25 -33.08 -11.64 15.77
C GLY A 25 -33.36 -12.82 14.84
N GLY A 26 -33.01 -14.00 15.25
CA GLY A 26 -33.86 -15.08 15.71
C GLY A 26 -34.67 -15.90 14.73
N GLY A 27 -34.57 -17.24 14.83
CA GLY A 27 -35.63 -18.15 14.46
C GLY A 27 -35.13 -19.50 13.92
N GLY A 28 -35.27 -20.56 14.71
CA GLY A 28 -34.84 -21.91 14.45
C GLY A 28 -35.66 -22.67 13.41
N GLY A 29 -35.08 -23.74 12.91
CA GLY A 29 -35.72 -24.77 12.09
C GLY A 29 -34.91 -26.06 12.16
N ASP A 30 -35.42 -27.05 12.89
CA ASP A 30 -34.87 -28.39 12.98
C ASP A 30 -34.94 -29.11 11.63
N GLY A 31 -33.86 -29.73 11.23
CA GLY A 31 -33.80 -30.64 10.11
C GLY A 31 -32.71 -31.67 10.33
N ASP A 32 -33.11 -32.88 10.78
CA ASP A 32 -32.22 -34.02 10.93
C ASP A 32 -31.65 -34.48 9.60
N GLY A 33 -30.35 -34.29 9.40
CA GLY A 33 -29.55 -34.89 8.34
C GLY A 33 -28.35 -35.57 8.95
N GLU A 34 -28.20 -36.91 8.75
CA GLU A 34 -27.06 -37.69 9.23
C GLU A 34 -25.73 -37.07 8.77
N ASP A 35 -24.97 -36.62 9.77
CA ASP A 35 -23.66 -35.98 9.61
C ASP A 35 -22.55 -37.06 9.56
N THR A 36 -21.94 -37.21 8.38
CA THR A 36 -20.67 -37.94 8.23
C THR A 36 -19.52 -36.97 8.28
N SER A 37 -19.30 -36.29 9.40
CA SER A 37 -18.14 -35.44 9.63
C SER A 37 -17.09 -36.15 10.44
N GLU A 38 -16.17 -36.84 9.76
CA GLU A 38 -14.88 -37.18 10.34
C GLU A 38 -14.03 -35.90 10.42
N ASP A 39 -13.64 -35.54 11.67
CA ASP A 39 -12.56 -34.59 12.05
C ASP A 39 -12.56 -33.17 11.42
N ARG A 40 -13.67 -32.48 11.35
CA ARG A 40 -13.63 -31.00 11.20
C ARG A 40 -13.33 -30.39 12.56
N LEU A 41 -12.15 -29.72 12.66
CA LEU A 41 -11.84 -28.88 13.81
C LEU A 41 -12.98 -27.88 14.00
N THR A 42 -13.46 -27.75 15.22
CA THR A 42 -14.45 -26.71 15.54
C THR A 42 -13.74 -25.33 15.54
N PHE A 43 -14.47 -24.29 15.27
CA PHE A 43 -13.89 -22.93 15.29
C PHE A 43 -13.32 -22.55 16.67
N ASP A 44 -13.87 -23.10 17.75
CA ASP A 44 -13.33 -22.95 19.11
C ASP A 44 -11.91 -23.56 19.24
N ASP A 45 -11.61 -24.62 18.48
CA ASP A 45 -10.28 -25.24 18.46
C ASP A 45 -9.25 -24.39 17.70
N LEU A 46 -9.70 -23.48 16.84
CA LEU A 46 -8.84 -22.64 15.97
C LEU A 46 -8.45 -21.31 16.63
N GLY A 47 -9.12 -20.88 17.71
CA GLY A 47 -8.83 -19.61 18.41
C GLY A 47 -9.16 -18.36 17.58
N LEU A 48 -10.10 -18.46 16.63
CA LEU A 48 -10.61 -17.32 15.87
C LEU A 48 -11.38 -16.36 16.77
N ASP A 49 -11.42 -15.06 16.39
CA ASP A 49 -12.42 -14.11 16.93
C ASP A 49 -13.81 -14.73 16.68
N ASP A 50 -14.67 -14.80 17.70
CA ASP A 50 -15.99 -15.45 17.70
C ASP A 50 -16.88 -15.04 16.51
N ARG A 51 -16.57 -13.94 15.84
CA ARG A 51 -17.33 -13.44 14.68
C ARG A 51 -16.82 -13.94 13.33
N ILE A 52 -15.54 -14.30 13.22
CA ILE A 52 -14.95 -14.77 11.95
C ILE A 52 -15.62 -16.02 11.44
N PRO A 53 -15.92 -17.05 12.27
CA PRO A 53 -16.61 -18.25 11.81
C PRO A 53 -17.94 -17.98 11.11
N LEU A 54 -18.69 -16.97 11.57
CA LEU A 54 -19.97 -16.59 10.98
C LEU A 54 -19.85 -16.08 9.53
N TYR A 55 -18.65 -15.62 9.14
CA TYR A 55 -18.38 -14.99 7.85
C TYR A 55 -17.60 -15.89 6.90
N THR A 56 -16.92 -16.89 7.40
CA THR A 56 -16.00 -17.73 6.62
C THR A 56 -16.44 -19.19 6.49
N GLU A 57 -17.65 -19.53 6.94
CA GLU A 57 -18.19 -20.91 6.92
C GLU A 57 -18.20 -21.55 5.52
N SER A 58 -18.39 -20.73 4.48
CA SER A 58 -18.42 -21.17 3.09
C SER A 58 -17.04 -21.27 2.42
N TRP A 59 -15.97 -20.94 3.14
CA TRP A 59 -14.63 -20.91 2.56
C TRP A 59 -13.99 -22.30 2.58
N ASN A 60 -13.30 -22.66 1.49
CA ASN A 60 -12.55 -23.92 1.40
C ASN A 60 -11.11 -23.78 1.93
N THR A 61 -10.76 -22.64 2.51
CA THR A 61 -9.45 -22.36 3.09
C THR A 61 -9.09 -23.42 4.13
N ASP A 62 -7.90 -24.01 4.02
CA ASP A 62 -7.35 -24.93 5.04
C ASP A 62 -6.81 -24.11 6.23
N TRP A 63 -7.65 -23.82 7.19
CA TRP A 63 -7.32 -23.04 8.40
C TRP A 63 -6.29 -23.72 9.32
N THR A 64 -5.98 -24.99 9.09
CA THR A 64 -4.96 -25.71 9.87
C THR A 64 -3.54 -25.36 9.43
N LYS A 65 -3.36 -24.99 8.17
CA LYS A 65 -2.09 -24.52 7.59
C LYS A 65 -1.99 -23.01 7.79
N ARG A 66 -1.07 -22.57 8.61
CA ARG A 66 -0.92 -21.15 8.93
C ARG A 66 0.44 -20.81 9.52
N THR A 67 0.88 -19.58 9.32
CA THR A 67 2.11 -19.01 9.90
C THR A 67 1.82 -18.09 11.09
N ILE A 68 0.54 -17.74 11.29
CA ILE A 68 0.08 -16.81 12.33
C ILE A 68 -0.90 -17.48 13.31
N SER A 69 -1.17 -16.82 14.44
CA SER A 69 -2.34 -17.16 15.26
C SER A 69 -3.60 -16.60 14.61
N LEU A 70 -4.65 -17.44 14.47
CA LEU A 70 -5.92 -16.98 13.90
C LEU A 70 -6.62 -15.92 14.75
N SER A 71 -6.28 -15.79 16.04
CA SER A 71 -6.75 -14.71 16.91
C SER A 71 -6.24 -13.31 16.51
N GLU A 72 -5.22 -13.25 15.65
CA GLU A 72 -4.72 -11.97 15.09
C GLU A 72 -5.62 -11.43 13.97
N LEU A 73 -6.42 -12.31 13.35
CA LEU A 73 -7.38 -11.91 12.32
C LEU A 73 -8.61 -11.23 12.94
N ILE A 74 -9.12 -10.23 12.27
CA ILE A 74 -10.38 -9.56 12.61
C ILE A 74 -11.26 -9.41 11.38
N ALA A 75 -12.58 -9.47 11.57
CA ALA A 75 -13.53 -9.17 10.51
C ALA A 75 -13.64 -7.64 10.32
N GLY A 76 -13.00 -7.11 9.29
CA GLY A 76 -13.18 -5.74 8.83
C GLY A 76 -14.57 -5.53 8.23
N ILE A 77 -15.05 -6.50 7.47
CA ILE A 77 -16.39 -6.52 6.87
C ILE A 77 -17.23 -7.59 7.54
N GLN A 78 -18.31 -7.19 8.21
CA GLN A 78 -19.19 -8.10 8.98
C GLN A 78 -20.41 -8.49 8.13
N ARG A 79 -20.21 -9.41 7.20
CA ARG A 79 -21.25 -9.98 6.32
C ARG A 79 -21.03 -11.47 6.14
N PRO A 80 -22.08 -12.26 5.88
CA PRO A 80 -21.92 -13.61 5.35
C PRO A 80 -21.11 -13.53 4.05
N ASP A 81 -20.01 -14.26 3.98
CA ASP A 81 -19.00 -14.20 2.92
C ASP A 81 -18.55 -12.76 2.56
N PRO A 82 -17.58 -12.20 3.30
CA PRO A 82 -17.13 -10.82 3.10
C PRO A 82 -16.19 -10.64 1.90
N ARG A 83 -15.81 -11.76 1.22
CA ARG A 83 -14.91 -11.73 0.07
C ARG A 83 -15.46 -10.84 -1.04
N ASP A 84 -14.62 -9.96 -1.55
CA ASP A 84 -14.89 -9.06 -2.66
C ASP A 84 -16.15 -8.17 -2.48
N VAL A 85 -16.56 -7.93 -1.23
CA VAL A 85 -17.52 -6.85 -0.91
C VAL A 85 -16.92 -5.50 -1.29
N ILE A 86 -15.59 -5.36 -1.13
CA ILE A 86 -14.79 -4.36 -1.83
C ILE A 86 -14.32 -5.07 -3.12
N PRO A 87 -14.91 -4.76 -4.27
CA PRO A 87 -14.67 -5.54 -5.49
C PRO A 87 -13.28 -5.22 -6.07
N PRO A 88 -12.42 -6.23 -6.27
CA PRO A 88 -11.15 -6.02 -6.98
C PRO A 88 -11.41 -5.68 -8.45
N ILE A 89 -10.43 -5.06 -9.09
CA ILE A 89 -10.44 -4.85 -10.54
C ILE A 89 -9.65 -5.99 -11.19
N ASP A 90 -10.34 -6.80 -11.99
CA ASP A 90 -9.78 -8.01 -12.62
C ASP A 90 -9.52 -7.86 -14.13
N ASP A 91 -10.12 -6.88 -14.76
CA ASP A 91 -9.97 -6.54 -16.18
C ASP A 91 -9.83 -5.00 -16.29
N PRO A 92 -8.67 -4.46 -15.87
CA PRO A 92 -8.51 -3.03 -15.72
C PRO A 92 -8.59 -2.30 -17.06
N GLN A 93 -9.38 -1.24 -17.11
CA GLN A 93 -9.48 -0.33 -18.23
C GLN A 93 -8.55 0.86 -18.00
N PHE A 94 -7.90 1.33 -19.04
CA PHE A 94 -6.92 2.40 -18.96
C PHE A 94 -7.24 3.57 -19.89
N ASP A 95 -7.02 4.76 -19.37
CA ASP A 95 -6.99 6.02 -20.12
C ASP A 95 -5.55 6.30 -20.59
N THR A 96 -5.41 7.10 -21.62
CA THR A 96 -4.13 7.75 -21.96
C THR A 96 -3.81 8.84 -20.92
N VAL A 97 -2.56 9.29 -20.89
CA VAL A 97 -2.14 10.44 -20.05
C VAL A 97 -2.97 11.70 -20.38
N GLU A 98 -3.31 11.94 -21.65
CA GLU A 98 -4.14 13.09 -22.07
C GLU A 98 -5.58 12.97 -21.55
N GLU A 99 -6.19 11.81 -21.62
CA GLU A 99 -7.54 11.57 -21.11
C GLU A 99 -7.58 11.66 -19.58
N ALA A 100 -6.60 11.08 -18.89
CA ALA A 100 -6.51 11.13 -17.43
C ALA A 100 -6.31 12.57 -16.90
N ALA A 101 -5.58 13.42 -17.63
CA ALA A 101 -5.39 14.82 -17.27
C ALA A 101 -6.69 15.65 -17.25
N GLN A 102 -7.80 15.11 -17.78
CA GLN A 102 -9.09 15.79 -17.73
C GLN A 102 -9.79 15.65 -16.37
N TRP A 103 -9.38 14.66 -15.55
CA TRP A 103 -10.02 14.38 -14.27
C TRP A 103 -9.06 14.24 -13.09
N LEU A 104 -7.78 13.92 -13.30
CA LEU A 104 -6.73 13.98 -12.29
C LEU A 104 -6.20 15.41 -12.12
N VAL A 105 -5.82 15.76 -10.90
CA VAL A 105 -5.12 17.02 -10.61
C VAL A 105 -3.65 16.73 -10.35
N ASP A 106 -2.79 17.72 -10.61
CA ASP A 106 -1.32 17.57 -10.62
C ASP A 106 -0.76 16.85 -9.38
N ARG A 107 -1.22 17.24 -8.20
CA ARG A 107 -0.76 16.70 -6.90
C ARG A 107 -1.38 15.37 -6.49
N GLU A 108 -2.21 14.78 -7.33
CA GLU A 108 -2.94 13.57 -6.96
C GLU A 108 -2.03 12.36 -6.87
N PRO A 109 -2.09 11.57 -5.77
CA PRO A 109 -1.23 10.42 -5.60
C PRO A 109 -1.62 9.28 -6.54
N VAL A 110 -0.64 8.74 -7.21
CA VAL A 110 -0.75 7.53 -8.03
C VAL A 110 0.33 6.52 -7.64
N VAL A 111 0.03 5.24 -7.69
CA VAL A 111 1.06 4.20 -7.71
C VAL A 111 1.64 4.17 -9.11
N ALA A 112 2.93 4.39 -9.23
CA ALA A 112 3.64 4.33 -10.51
C ALA A 112 4.32 2.97 -10.65
N LEU A 113 4.04 2.27 -11.74
CA LEU A 113 4.64 0.99 -12.08
C LEU A 113 5.22 1.06 -13.48
N GLU A 114 6.50 0.77 -13.62
CA GLU A 114 7.17 0.64 -14.90
C GLU A 114 7.79 -0.75 -14.98
N LEU A 115 7.43 -1.53 -16.00
CA LEU A 115 7.97 -2.85 -16.28
C LEU A 115 8.15 -3.01 -17.78
N GLU A 116 9.35 -3.44 -18.17
CA GLU A 116 9.67 -3.79 -19.57
C GLU A 116 9.35 -2.66 -20.58
N GLY A 117 9.44 -1.41 -20.14
CA GLY A 117 9.16 -0.22 -20.95
C GLY A 117 7.66 0.13 -21.04
N GLU A 118 6.78 -0.57 -20.32
CA GLU A 118 5.40 -0.15 -20.12
C GLU A 118 5.24 0.53 -18.76
N ALA A 119 4.77 1.79 -18.76
CA ALA A 119 4.47 2.53 -17.55
C ALA A 119 2.96 2.63 -17.30
N ARG A 120 2.55 2.41 -16.05
CA ARG A 120 1.16 2.50 -15.60
C ARG A 120 1.03 3.29 -14.30
N ALA A 121 0.01 4.14 -14.25
CA ALA A 121 -0.41 4.83 -13.03
C ALA A 121 -1.71 4.25 -12.51
N TYR A 122 -1.77 3.99 -11.20
CA TYR A 122 -2.98 3.56 -10.51
C TYR A 122 -3.36 4.62 -9.46
N PRO A 123 -4.32 5.51 -9.77
CA PRO A 123 -4.71 6.60 -8.86
C PRO A 123 -5.26 6.06 -7.53
N LEU A 124 -4.73 6.55 -6.41
CA LEU A 124 -5.15 6.10 -5.09
C LEU A 124 -6.64 6.35 -4.83
N ARG A 125 -7.24 7.37 -5.47
CA ARG A 125 -8.69 7.59 -5.38
C ARG A 125 -9.52 6.40 -5.85
N ILE A 126 -9.02 5.65 -6.84
CA ILE A 126 -9.66 4.42 -7.34
C ILE A 126 -9.32 3.26 -6.41
N LEU A 127 -8.02 3.10 -6.10
CA LEU A 127 -7.55 2.02 -5.22
C LEU A 127 -8.19 2.05 -3.84
N THR A 128 -8.54 3.22 -3.31
CA THR A 128 -9.26 3.36 -2.03
C THR A 128 -10.63 2.64 -2.01
N SER A 129 -11.24 2.44 -3.18
CA SER A 129 -12.55 1.78 -3.31
C SER A 129 -12.47 0.34 -3.80
N HIS A 130 -11.30 -0.10 -4.26
CA HIS A 130 -11.09 -1.44 -4.83
C HIS A 130 -10.01 -2.25 -4.13
N GLU A 131 -9.03 -1.58 -3.54
CA GLU A 131 -7.89 -2.12 -2.79
C GLU A 131 -6.96 -3.07 -3.58
N VAL A 132 -7.47 -3.78 -4.59
CA VAL A 132 -6.74 -4.78 -5.39
C VAL A 132 -7.03 -4.62 -6.88
N VAL A 133 -5.98 -4.59 -7.70
CA VAL A 133 -6.04 -4.64 -9.17
C VAL A 133 -5.18 -5.78 -9.66
N ASN A 134 -5.78 -6.75 -10.36
CA ASN A 134 -5.06 -7.80 -11.06
C ASN A 134 -4.78 -7.35 -12.50
N ASP A 135 -3.51 -7.17 -12.86
CA ASP A 135 -3.12 -6.62 -14.15
C ASP A 135 -2.04 -7.46 -14.85
N VAL A 136 -1.71 -7.07 -16.08
CA VAL A 136 -0.55 -7.57 -16.84
C VAL A 136 0.16 -6.35 -17.43
N VAL A 137 1.42 -6.14 -17.05
CA VAL A 137 2.27 -5.03 -17.49
C VAL A 137 3.49 -5.61 -18.20
N GLY A 138 3.69 -5.24 -19.46
CA GLY A 138 4.60 -6.00 -20.32
C GLY A 138 4.13 -7.45 -20.42
N ASP A 139 5.01 -8.38 -20.14
CA ASP A 139 4.70 -9.82 -20.10
C ASP A 139 4.47 -10.33 -18.65
N ARG A 140 4.55 -9.45 -17.62
CA ARG A 140 4.43 -9.82 -16.19
C ARG A 140 3.00 -9.69 -15.68
N SER A 141 2.51 -10.74 -15.04
CA SER A 141 1.25 -10.75 -14.31
C SER A 141 1.45 -10.15 -12.93
N VAL A 142 0.81 -9.02 -12.64
CA VAL A 142 1.01 -8.28 -11.39
C VAL A 142 -0.28 -8.11 -10.60
N VAL A 143 -0.17 -8.00 -9.27
CA VAL A 143 -1.21 -7.47 -8.41
C VAL A 143 -0.75 -6.16 -7.79
N VAL A 144 -1.48 -5.08 -8.08
CA VAL A 144 -1.29 -3.78 -7.46
C VAL A 144 -2.32 -3.66 -6.35
N SER A 145 -1.86 -3.44 -5.12
CA SER A 145 -2.73 -3.37 -3.95
C SER A 145 -2.51 -2.09 -3.16
N TYR A 146 -3.55 -1.63 -2.48
CA TYR A 146 -3.49 -0.48 -1.59
C TYR A 146 -4.36 -0.71 -0.35
N CYS A 147 -3.74 -0.65 0.83
CA CYS A 147 -4.44 -0.63 2.11
C CYS A 147 -4.57 0.82 2.61
N PRO A 148 -5.76 1.45 2.56
CA PRO A 148 -5.93 2.83 3.01
C PRO A 148 -5.62 3.02 4.50
N LEU A 149 -5.90 2.00 5.32
CA LEU A 149 -5.65 2.06 6.77
C LEU A 149 -4.16 2.10 7.11
N CYS A 150 -3.30 1.49 6.28
CA CYS A 150 -1.85 1.48 6.45
C CYS A 150 -1.14 2.51 5.58
N ASN A 151 -1.85 3.15 4.66
CA ASN A 151 -1.30 3.92 3.53
C ASN A 151 -0.26 3.09 2.74
N SER A 152 -0.43 1.79 2.69
CA SER A 152 0.50 0.86 2.07
C SER A 152 0.06 0.53 0.65
N ALA A 153 0.83 0.97 -0.35
CA ALA A 153 0.69 0.55 -1.74
C ALA A 153 1.82 -0.42 -2.07
N VAL A 154 1.47 -1.62 -2.48
CA VAL A 154 2.44 -2.68 -2.78
C VAL A 154 2.06 -3.40 -4.06
N THR A 155 3.04 -3.64 -4.90
CA THR A 155 2.88 -4.45 -6.11
C THR A 155 3.68 -5.74 -5.99
N PHE A 156 3.07 -6.85 -6.40
CA PHE A 156 3.72 -8.15 -6.44
C PHE A 156 3.59 -8.79 -7.82
N ASP A 157 4.57 -9.63 -8.16
CA ASP A 157 4.36 -10.65 -9.17
C ASP A 157 3.35 -11.67 -8.65
N ARG A 158 2.33 -11.99 -9.45
CA ARG A 158 1.30 -12.96 -9.06
C ARG A 158 1.43 -14.31 -9.76
N GLU A 159 2.55 -14.54 -10.46
CA GLU A 159 2.90 -15.86 -10.96
C GLU A 159 3.70 -16.62 -9.91
N LEU A 160 3.16 -17.74 -9.47
CA LEU A 160 3.77 -18.62 -8.48
C LEU A 160 3.84 -20.05 -9.04
N ASP A 161 5.05 -20.60 -9.15
CA ASP A 161 5.29 -21.96 -9.65
C ASP A 161 4.60 -22.26 -11.01
N GLY A 162 4.54 -21.26 -11.91
CA GLY A 162 3.91 -21.34 -13.23
C GLY A 162 2.38 -21.22 -13.20
N GLN A 163 1.80 -20.86 -12.05
CA GLN A 163 0.39 -20.55 -11.91
C GLN A 163 0.21 -19.06 -11.65
N VAL A 164 -0.61 -18.42 -12.46
CA VAL A 164 -1.00 -17.02 -12.23
C VAL A 164 -2.15 -16.99 -11.25
N LEU A 165 -1.89 -16.43 -10.04
CA LEU A 165 -2.89 -16.24 -9.02
C LEU A 165 -3.76 -15.02 -9.32
N ARG A 166 -5.01 -15.04 -8.86
CA ARG A 166 -5.95 -13.95 -8.97
C ARG A 166 -6.43 -13.53 -7.59
N PHE A 167 -6.02 -12.36 -7.18
CA PHE A 167 -6.25 -11.84 -5.84
C PHE A 167 -7.58 -11.10 -5.71
N GLY A 168 -8.14 -11.15 -4.52
CA GLY A 168 -9.30 -10.39 -4.09
C GLY A 168 -9.17 -9.89 -2.66
N VAL A 169 -10.16 -9.14 -2.20
CA VAL A 169 -10.27 -8.60 -0.85
C VAL A 169 -11.00 -9.60 0.03
N SER A 170 -10.35 -10.12 1.07
CA SER A 170 -11.00 -11.12 1.94
C SER A 170 -12.06 -10.54 2.88
N GLY A 171 -11.98 -9.23 3.16
CA GLY A 171 -12.78 -8.58 4.20
C GLY A 171 -12.24 -8.80 5.61
N LEU A 172 -11.14 -9.54 5.75
CA LEU A 172 -10.39 -9.69 7.00
C LEU A 172 -9.23 -8.72 7.05
N LEU A 173 -8.80 -8.40 8.27
CA LEU A 173 -7.64 -7.57 8.57
C LEU A 173 -6.75 -8.27 9.59
N ARG A 174 -5.45 -7.97 9.55
CA ARG A 174 -4.48 -8.28 10.60
C ARG A 174 -3.64 -7.03 10.86
N ASN A 175 -3.54 -6.61 12.11
CA ASN A 175 -2.86 -5.35 12.48
C ASN A 175 -3.33 -4.13 11.66
N SER A 176 -4.64 -4.04 11.37
CA SER A 176 -5.24 -3.00 10.53
C SER A 176 -4.91 -3.09 9.03
N ASP A 177 -4.04 -4.00 8.64
CA ASP A 177 -3.67 -4.20 7.24
C ASP A 177 -4.58 -5.19 6.53
N LEU A 178 -4.79 -4.94 5.25
CA LEU A 178 -5.59 -5.76 4.33
C LEU A 178 -5.06 -7.19 4.30
N VAL A 179 -5.96 -8.15 4.46
CA VAL A 179 -5.71 -9.54 4.12
C VAL A 179 -6.35 -9.82 2.75
N MET A 180 -5.53 -10.08 1.75
CA MET A 180 -5.98 -10.53 0.43
C MET A 180 -6.31 -12.03 0.47
N TRP A 181 -6.99 -12.54 -0.54
CA TRP A 181 -7.18 -13.96 -0.78
C TRP A 181 -6.95 -14.29 -2.25
N ASP A 182 -6.41 -15.47 -2.57
CA ASP A 182 -6.33 -15.93 -3.95
C ASP A 182 -7.51 -16.86 -4.28
N ARG A 183 -7.99 -16.79 -5.53
CA ARG A 183 -9.16 -17.55 -5.97
C ARG A 183 -8.85 -19.01 -6.29
N GLN A 184 -7.58 -19.36 -6.46
CA GLN A 184 -7.17 -20.70 -6.87
C GLN A 184 -7.14 -21.67 -5.68
N THR A 185 -6.60 -21.21 -4.55
CA THR A 185 -6.41 -22.03 -3.35
C THR A 185 -7.23 -21.54 -2.16
N GLU A 186 -7.84 -20.35 -2.26
CA GLU A 186 -8.47 -19.62 -1.17
C GLU A 186 -7.52 -19.38 0.02
N SER A 187 -6.19 -19.35 -0.23
CA SER A 187 -5.21 -18.95 0.78
C SER A 187 -5.31 -17.46 1.06
N LEU A 188 -5.01 -17.10 2.31
CA LEU A 188 -5.04 -15.71 2.79
C LEU A 188 -3.63 -15.15 2.78
N TRP A 189 -3.48 -13.90 2.31
CA TRP A 189 -2.22 -13.23 2.09
C TRP A 189 -2.16 -11.90 2.80
N GLN A 190 -1.10 -11.67 3.56
CA GLN A 190 -0.86 -10.37 4.17
C GLN A 190 -0.41 -9.36 3.12
N GLN A 191 -1.14 -8.29 2.91
CA GLN A 191 -0.88 -7.34 1.83
C GLN A 191 0.48 -6.65 2.00
N ILE A 192 0.84 -6.19 3.18
CA ILE A 192 2.05 -5.41 3.43
C ILE A 192 3.34 -6.25 3.37
N THR A 193 3.25 -7.56 3.55
CA THR A 193 4.41 -8.48 3.56
C THR A 193 4.49 -9.38 2.34
N GLY A 194 3.39 -9.59 1.61
CA GLY A 194 3.31 -10.56 0.53
C GLY A 194 3.29 -12.02 0.97
N GLU A 195 3.23 -12.30 2.28
CA GLU A 195 3.22 -13.67 2.81
C GLU A 195 1.81 -14.28 2.78
N ALA A 196 1.70 -15.52 2.32
CA ALA A 196 0.53 -16.35 2.55
C ALA A 196 0.50 -16.77 4.01
N ILE A 197 -0.48 -16.28 4.76
CA ILE A 197 -0.55 -16.45 6.22
C ILE A 197 -1.46 -17.58 6.67
N VAL A 198 -2.43 -17.99 5.85
CA VAL A 198 -3.36 -19.12 6.11
C VAL A 198 -3.72 -19.78 4.79
N GLY A 199 -3.90 -21.07 4.78
CA GLY A 199 -4.35 -21.86 3.63
C GLY A 199 -3.27 -22.75 3.05
N GLU A 200 -3.55 -23.30 1.86
CA GLU A 200 -2.67 -24.28 1.22
C GLU A 200 -1.25 -23.72 0.98
N LEU A 201 -1.16 -22.43 0.65
CA LEU A 201 0.11 -21.77 0.34
C LEU A 201 0.78 -21.11 1.54
N ALA A 202 0.30 -21.32 2.77
CA ALA A 202 0.85 -20.69 3.98
C ALA A 202 2.37 -20.85 4.08
N GLY A 203 3.07 -19.73 4.28
CA GLY A 203 4.53 -19.63 4.32
C GLY A 203 5.21 -19.34 2.98
N THR A 204 4.41 -19.19 1.89
CA THR A 204 4.92 -18.73 0.60
C THR A 204 4.94 -17.21 0.57
N GLU A 205 5.91 -16.61 -0.09
CA GLU A 205 6.05 -15.17 -0.27
C GLU A 205 5.95 -14.79 -1.75
N LEU A 206 5.27 -13.69 -2.05
CA LEU A 206 5.23 -13.09 -3.38
C LEU A 206 6.46 -12.20 -3.59
N GLU A 207 6.92 -12.14 -4.84
CA GLU A 207 8.01 -11.24 -5.22
C GLU A 207 7.50 -9.79 -5.29
N PHE A 208 8.14 -8.89 -4.53
CA PHE A 208 7.85 -7.47 -4.57
C PHE A 208 8.35 -6.83 -5.87
N ILE A 209 7.57 -5.90 -6.39
CA ILE A 209 7.93 -5.08 -7.54
C ILE A 209 7.94 -3.61 -7.08
N PRO A 210 9.04 -2.84 -7.33
CA PRO A 210 9.08 -1.42 -7.01
C PRO A 210 7.94 -0.66 -7.68
N SER A 211 7.12 0.02 -6.87
CA SER A 211 5.96 0.78 -7.35
C SER A 211 5.63 1.91 -6.38
N PRO A 212 6.39 3.02 -6.41
CA PRO A 212 6.22 4.11 -5.47
C PRO A 212 4.91 4.86 -5.68
N ILE A 213 4.45 5.52 -4.60
CA ILE A 213 3.40 6.54 -4.68
C ILE A 213 4.08 7.86 -5.04
N ILE A 214 3.68 8.48 -6.15
CA ILE A 214 4.17 9.77 -6.63
C ILE A 214 2.99 10.67 -7.02
N ALA A 215 3.25 11.96 -7.26
CA ALA A 215 2.24 12.86 -7.80
C ALA A 215 1.91 12.52 -9.27
N TRP A 216 0.67 12.76 -9.67
CA TRP A 216 0.26 12.58 -11.06
C TRP A 216 1.08 13.42 -12.05
N GLU A 217 1.45 14.65 -11.70
CA GLU A 217 2.28 15.48 -12.56
C GLU A 217 3.65 14.88 -12.83
N ASP A 218 4.24 14.22 -11.83
CA ASP A 218 5.52 13.53 -11.95
C ASP A 218 5.41 12.32 -12.87
N PHE A 219 4.35 11.51 -12.68
CA PHE A 219 4.10 10.36 -13.56
C PHE A 219 3.99 10.79 -15.02
N ARG A 220 3.15 11.79 -15.32
CA ARG A 220 2.96 12.23 -16.70
C ARG A 220 4.20 12.90 -17.31
N ALA A 221 5.07 13.49 -16.48
CA ALA A 221 6.34 14.06 -16.92
C ALA A 221 7.36 12.98 -17.28
N GLN A 222 7.44 11.90 -16.45
CA GLN A 222 8.34 10.78 -16.65
C GLN A 222 7.84 9.85 -17.78
N PHE A 223 6.54 9.62 -17.87
CA PHE A 223 5.92 8.64 -18.75
C PHE A 223 4.79 9.26 -19.61
N PRO A 224 5.11 10.13 -20.57
CA PRO A 224 4.09 10.84 -21.37
C PRO A 224 3.21 9.89 -22.22
N ASP A 225 3.71 8.71 -22.56
CA ASP A 225 3.00 7.64 -23.28
C ASP A 225 2.44 6.55 -22.36
N GLY A 226 2.53 6.75 -21.02
CA GLY A 226 2.04 5.83 -20.01
C GLY A 226 0.53 5.64 -20.05
N LYS A 227 0.05 4.59 -19.40
CA LYS A 227 -1.38 4.31 -19.24
C LYS A 227 -1.81 4.61 -17.81
N VAL A 228 -3.04 5.06 -17.63
CA VAL A 228 -3.60 5.44 -16.34
C VAL A 228 -4.85 4.62 -16.08
N LEU A 229 -4.93 3.96 -14.94
CA LEU A 229 -6.15 3.22 -14.57
C LEU A 229 -7.35 4.15 -14.64
N SER A 230 -8.28 3.85 -15.54
CA SER A 230 -9.44 4.69 -15.79
C SER A 230 -10.39 4.70 -14.60
N ARG A 231 -11.06 5.82 -14.38
CA ARG A 231 -12.17 5.86 -13.41
C ARG A 231 -13.46 5.19 -13.93
N ASP A 232 -13.51 4.81 -15.20
CA ASP A 232 -14.63 4.04 -15.78
C ASP A 232 -14.26 2.55 -15.88
N GLN A 233 -14.39 1.85 -14.76
CA GLN A 233 -14.17 0.41 -14.67
C GLN A 233 -15.46 -0.40 -14.87
N GLY A 234 -16.61 0.25 -15.07
CA GLY A 234 -17.90 -0.43 -15.17
C GLY A 234 -18.38 -1.07 -13.85
N ILE A 235 -17.67 -0.86 -12.74
CA ILE A 235 -18.01 -1.42 -11.40
C ILE A 235 -18.79 -0.38 -10.59
N PHE A 236 -18.27 0.83 -10.49
CA PHE A 236 -18.92 1.95 -9.81
C PHE A 236 -19.09 3.13 -10.75
N PRO A 237 -20.07 4.03 -10.51
CA PRO A 237 -20.12 5.29 -11.21
C PRO A 237 -18.82 6.10 -10.99
N PRO A 238 -18.23 6.70 -12.04
CA PRO A 238 -16.98 7.44 -11.94
C PRO A 238 -16.94 8.54 -10.85
N GLU A 239 -18.09 9.16 -10.57
CA GLU A 239 -18.22 10.22 -9.56
C GLU A 239 -18.06 9.70 -8.13
N LEU A 240 -18.17 8.38 -7.92
CA LEU A 240 -17.96 7.79 -6.59
C LEU A 240 -16.50 8.02 -6.13
N TYR A 241 -15.56 7.97 -7.03
CA TYR A 241 -14.15 8.14 -6.72
C TYR A 241 -13.74 9.59 -6.36
N ASP A 242 -14.63 10.56 -6.55
CA ASP A 242 -14.40 11.95 -6.15
C ASP A 242 -14.55 12.16 -4.63
N ASN A 243 -15.07 11.16 -3.90
CA ASN A 243 -15.29 11.24 -2.45
C ASN A 243 -14.47 10.18 -1.72
N GLN A 244 -13.49 10.62 -0.93
CA GLN A 244 -12.63 9.72 -0.17
C GLN A 244 -13.28 9.32 1.16
N PRO A 245 -13.48 8.01 1.42
CA PRO A 245 -14.17 7.54 2.63
C PRO A 245 -13.32 7.67 3.90
N TYR A 246 -12.00 7.80 3.78
CA TYR A 246 -11.06 7.87 4.88
C TYR A 246 -10.64 9.30 5.25
N ALA A 247 -11.46 10.29 4.91
CA ALA A 247 -11.18 11.70 5.20
C ALA A 247 -10.86 11.96 6.68
N GLY A 248 -9.71 12.59 6.94
CA GLY A 248 -9.21 12.92 8.28
C GLY A 248 -8.51 11.75 8.99
N TYR A 249 -8.35 10.60 8.34
CA TYR A 249 -7.75 9.44 8.98
C TYR A 249 -6.26 9.64 9.31
N ASP A 250 -5.48 10.27 8.44
CA ASP A 250 -4.06 10.54 8.68
C ASP A 250 -3.79 11.63 9.73
N SER A 251 -4.84 12.30 10.21
CA SER A 251 -4.81 13.21 11.35
C SER A 251 -5.29 12.55 12.64
N SER A 252 -5.64 11.27 12.62
CA SER A 252 -6.01 10.49 13.79
C SER A 252 -4.79 10.27 14.71
N THR A 253 -5.03 10.13 16.00
CA THR A 253 -3.99 9.72 16.95
C THR A 253 -3.93 8.22 17.18
N GLN A 254 -4.92 7.49 16.69
CA GLN A 254 -5.05 6.05 16.86
C GLN A 254 -5.39 5.39 15.51
N PRO A 255 -4.70 4.33 15.12
CA PRO A 255 -5.04 3.59 13.92
C PRO A 255 -6.38 2.86 14.12
N PHE A 256 -7.20 2.89 13.08
CA PHE A 256 -8.52 2.24 13.08
C PHE A 256 -8.37 0.72 12.96
N LEU A 257 -9.15 -0.05 13.73
CA LEU A 257 -9.11 -1.53 13.74
C LEU A 257 -7.75 -2.15 14.10
N PHE A 258 -6.86 -1.38 14.73
CA PHE A 258 -5.60 -1.88 15.27
C PHE A 258 -5.79 -2.35 16.72
N ARG A 259 -5.50 -3.62 16.99
CA ARG A 259 -5.65 -4.21 18.34
C ARG A 259 -4.34 -4.31 19.11
N GLY A 260 -3.22 -4.03 18.46
CA GLY A 260 -1.90 -4.05 19.08
C GLY A 260 -1.60 -2.80 19.90
N THR A 261 -0.40 -2.79 20.47
CA THR A 261 0.18 -1.57 21.05
C THR A 261 1.00 -0.87 19.99
N THR A 262 0.75 0.42 19.79
CA THR A 262 1.55 1.21 18.83
C THR A 262 2.96 1.41 19.39
N ASP A 263 3.94 1.29 18.51
CA ASP A 263 5.33 1.65 18.83
C ASP A 263 5.44 3.17 19.02
N ASP A 264 6.03 3.60 20.13
CA ASP A 264 6.07 5.00 20.56
C ASP A 264 7.33 5.76 20.09
N ARG A 265 8.20 5.14 19.31
CA ARG A 265 9.37 5.81 18.71
C ARG A 265 8.96 6.98 17.81
N TYR A 266 7.81 6.86 17.13
CA TYR A 266 7.21 7.91 16.31
C TYR A 266 5.68 7.95 16.50
N PRO A 267 5.00 9.06 16.15
CA PRO A 267 3.54 9.10 16.10
C PRO A 267 3.00 7.98 15.20
N ALA A 268 1.91 7.32 15.59
CA ALA A 268 1.35 6.18 14.86
C ALA A 268 1.08 6.48 13.37
N MET A 269 0.70 7.71 13.06
CA MET A 269 0.35 8.16 11.70
C MET A 269 1.53 8.88 11.00
N GLU A 270 2.75 8.81 11.55
CA GLU A 270 3.97 9.24 10.84
C GLU A 270 4.13 8.44 9.55
N ARG A 271 4.47 9.13 8.46
CA ARG A 271 4.78 8.46 7.19
C ARG A 271 6.24 8.04 7.18
N VAL A 272 6.50 6.88 6.61
CA VAL A 272 7.86 6.35 6.48
C VAL A 272 8.09 5.84 5.05
N VAL A 273 9.30 6.02 4.54
CA VAL A 273 9.80 5.19 3.44
C VAL A 273 10.25 3.88 4.05
N ALA A 274 9.55 2.82 3.74
CA ALA A 274 9.86 1.46 4.18
C ALA A 274 10.67 0.75 3.08
N VAL A 275 11.98 0.62 3.27
CA VAL A 275 12.88 -0.05 2.32
C VAL A 275 13.01 -1.52 2.67
N ARG A 276 12.95 -2.39 1.66
CA ARG A 276 13.09 -3.85 1.80
C ARG A 276 14.13 -4.37 0.80
N ILE A 277 15.16 -5.05 1.31
CA ILE A 277 16.23 -5.65 0.50
C ILE A 277 16.63 -6.98 1.14
N ASP A 278 16.61 -8.07 0.38
CA ASP A 278 17.07 -9.40 0.81
C ASP A 278 16.50 -9.85 2.17
N GLY A 279 15.21 -9.63 2.40
CA GLY A 279 14.52 -9.97 3.64
C GLY A 279 14.83 -9.05 4.83
N ALA A 280 15.70 -8.06 4.67
CA ALA A 280 15.91 -7.01 5.66
C ALA A 280 15.07 -5.78 5.34
N GLY A 281 14.64 -5.07 6.40
CA GLY A 281 13.87 -3.84 6.26
C GLY A 281 14.46 -2.69 7.09
N LYS A 282 14.28 -1.45 6.61
CA LYS A 282 14.60 -0.23 7.35
C LYS A 282 13.59 0.88 7.02
N ALA A 283 13.14 1.58 8.05
CA ALA A 283 12.22 2.70 7.91
C ALA A 283 12.93 4.04 7.96
N TYR A 284 12.47 4.98 7.13
CA TYR A 284 12.97 6.35 7.06
C TYR A 284 11.79 7.31 7.27
N PRO A 285 11.61 7.84 8.49
CA PRO A 285 10.48 8.73 8.80
C PRO A 285 10.54 10.02 7.99
N PHE A 286 9.41 10.44 7.42
CA PHE A 286 9.30 11.66 6.62
C PHE A 286 9.70 12.90 7.42
N SER A 287 9.34 12.95 8.70
CA SER A 287 9.76 14.04 9.60
C SER A 287 11.28 14.18 9.73
N VAL A 288 12.04 13.11 9.50
CA VAL A 288 13.51 13.11 9.55
C VAL A 288 14.10 13.40 8.16
N ILE A 289 13.66 12.63 7.15
CA ILE A 289 14.27 12.73 5.81
C ILE A 289 13.88 14.02 5.06
N SER A 290 12.76 14.67 5.41
CA SER A 290 12.37 15.96 4.83
C SER A 290 13.36 17.09 5.15
N GLU A 291 14.10 16.99 6.26
CA GLU A 291 15.13 17.96 6.63
C GLU A 291 16.45 17.71 5.86
N GLU A 292 16.81 16.45 5.64
CA GLU A 292 18.07 16.04 5.00
C GLU A 292 17.95 15.94 3.47
N ARG A 293 16.78 15.54 2.98
CA ARG A 293 16.39 15.33 1.58
C ARG A 293 17.19 14.28 0.80
N ALA A 294 18.42 14.01 1.16
CA ALA A 294 19.27 12.96 0.59
C ALA A 294 19.96 12.19 1.72
N VAL A 295 19.57 10.96 1.90
CA VAL A 295 20.16 10.06 2.91
C VAL A 295 20.95 8.97 2.22
N ASN A 296 22.27 8.97 2.44
CA ASN A 296 23.16 7.90 1.98
C ASN A 296 23.26 6.86 3.09
N ASP A 297 22.82 5.64 2.81
CA ASP A 297 22.74 4.58 3.80
C ASP A 297 23.09 3.21 3.20
N GLU A 298 22.92 2.16 3.99
CA GLU A 298 23.12 0.77 3.59
C GLU A 298 22.04 -0.12 4.25
N VAL A 299 21.43 -1.00 3.46
CA VAL A 299 20.49 -2.02 3.93
C VAL A 299 20.96 -3.37 3.40
N ALA A 300 21.09 -4.36 4.26
CA ALA A 300 21.59 -5.71 3.92
C ALA A 300 22.92 -5.72 3.14
N GLY A 301 23.80 -4.73 3.36
CA GLY A 301 25.08 -4.61 2.62
C GLY A 301 24.96 -3.91 1.26
N THR A 302 23.74 -3.54 0.85
CA THR A 302 23.50 -2.77 -0.39
C THR A 302 23.52 -1.27 -0.10
N PRO A 303 24.45 -0.50 -0.72
CA PRO A 303 24.46 0.95 -0.60
C PRO A 303 23.22 1.56 -1.26
N ILE A 304 22.46 2.34 -0.50
CA ILE A 304 21.23 2.98 -0.97
C ILE A 304 21.25 4.50 -0.78
N LEU A 305 20.48 5.17 -1.63
CA LEU A 305 20.08 6.55 -1.50
C LEU A 305 18.59 6.59 -1.20
N VAL A 306 18.20 7.28 -0.12
CA VAL A 306 16.80 7.64 0.13
C VAL A 306 16.66 9.13 -0.09
N VAL A 307 15.73 9.52 -0.97
CA VAL A 307 15.46 10.93 -1.30
C VAL A 307 14.07 11.34 -0.85
N PHE A 308 13.91 12.63 -0.60
CA PHE A 308 12.63 13.23 -0.25
C PHE A 308 12.35 14.46 -1.12
N GLY A 309 11.24 14.41 -1.87
CA GLY A 309 10.66 15.54 -2.59
C GLY A 309 9.59 16.25 -1.76
N ALA A 310 9.56 17.59 -1.84
CA ALA A 310 8.67 18.38 -1.01
C ALA A 310 7.25 18.51 -1.59
N ASP A 311 6.27 18.40 -0.73
CA ASP A 311 4.89 18.90 -0.78
C ASP A 311 4.00 18.66 -2.03
N ASP A 312 4.48 18.04 -3.09
CA ASP A 312 3.71 17.96 -4.34
C ASP A 312 2.66 16.85 -4.32
N THR A 313 2.88 15.78 -3.57
CA THR A 313 1.93 14.67 -3.46
C THR A 313 0.88 14.94 -2.38
N ALA A 314 -0.41 14.94 -2.74
CA ALA A 314 -1.50 15.13 -1.79
C ALA A 314 -1.80 13.86 -0.99
N SER A 315 -2.24 14.03 0.27
CA SER A 315 -2.78 12.91 1.05
C SER A 315 -4.21 12.56 0.61
N VAL A 316 -4.43 11.33 0.20
CA VAL A 316 -5.79 10.79 -0.05
C VAL A 316 -6.58 10.56 1.23
N LEU A 317 -5.93 10.59 2.38
CA LEU A 317 -6.51 10.32 3.71
C LEU A 317 -6.85 11.58 4.50
N ASP A 318 -6.55 12.79 3.97
CA ASP A 318 -6.71 14.06 4.68
C ASP A 318 -8.14 14.61 4.57
N THR A 319 -8.66 14.71 3.36
CA THR A 319 -9.98 15.31 3.10
C THR A 319 -10.87 14.39 2.27
N GLY A 320 -12.19 14.68 2.24
CA GLY A 320 -13.14 13.97 1.39
C GLY A 320 -12.95 14.20 -0.11
N ASP A 321 -12.24 15.26 -0.50
CA ASP A 321 -11.86 15.55 -1.88
C ASP A 321 -10.32 15.63 -1.95
N VAL A 322 -9.71 14.66 -2.61
CA VAL A 322 -8.23 14.55 -2.73
C VAL A 322 -7.58 15.82 -3.30
N LYS A 323 -8.31 16.58 -4.13
CA LYS A 323 -7.86 17.85 -4.71
C LYS A 323 -7.49 18.89 -3.66
N THR A 324 -8.07 18.78 -2.47
CA THR A 324 -7.87 19.70 -1.34
C THR A 324 -7.02 19.10 -0.23
N GLY A 325 -6.52 17.87 -0.41
CA GLY A 325 -5.65 17.20 0.54
C GLY A 325 -4.35 17.97 0.76
N ARG A 326 -3.82 17.91 1.99
CA ARG A 326 -2.52 18.52 2.30
C ARG A 326 -1.41 17.82 1.53
N GLY A 327 -0.35 18.56 1.18
CA GLY A 327 0.89 17.99 0.68
C GLY A 327 1.59 17.17 1.76
N VAL A 328 2.07 15.99 1.39
CA VAL A 328 2.79 15.09 2.30
C VAL A 328 4.20 14.79 1.81
N GLY A 329 4.53 15.22 0.58
CA GLY A 329 5.79 14.91 -0.07
C GLY A 329 5.84 13.47 -0.59
N VAL A 330 6.98 13.13 -1.20
CA VAL A 330 7.28 11.81 -1.73
C VAL A 330 8.64 11.35 -1.23
N GLY A 331 8.74 10.09 -0.82
CA GLY A 331 10.00 9.47 -0.47
C GLY A 331 10.29 8.29 -1.38
N LEU A 332 11.48 8.26 -1.99
CA LEU A 332 11.92 7.23 -2.91
C LEU A 332 13.26 6.65 -2.46
N ALA A 333 13.56 5.42 -2.88
CA ALA A 333 14.83 4.79 -2.57
C ALA A 333 15.43 4.08 -3.79
N PHE A 334 16.76 4.18 -3.92
CA PHE A 334 17.52 3.65 -5.04
C PHE A 334 18.82 2.99 -4.56
N GLU A 335 19.34 2.05 -5.33
CA GLU A 335 20.75 1.69 -5.21
C GLU A 335 21.62 2.86 -5.67
N ARG A 336 22.66 3.18 -4.91
CA ARG A 336 23.58 4.27 -5.26
C ARG A 336 24.91 3.79 -5.87
N THR A 337 24.90 2.59 -6.47
CA THR A 337 26.06 2.05 -7.18
C THR A 337 25.85 2.16 -8.69
N VAL A 338 26.62 3.00 -9.36
CA VAL A 338 26.56 3.21 -10.81
C VAL A 338 27.90 2.84 -11.45
N GLY A 339 27.89 1.96 -12.43
CA GLY A 339 29.10 1.50 -13.11
C GLY A 339 30.15 0.88 -12.18
N GLY A 340 29.70 0.26 -11.07
CA GLY A 340 30.57 -0.34 -10.05
C GLY A 340 31.17 0.66 -9.05
N ARG A 341 30.75 1.93 -9.10
CA ARG A 341 31.15 2.98 -8.15
C ARG A 341 30.00 3.32 -7.23
N VAL A 342 30.23 3.30 -5.93
CA VAL A 342 29.27 3.80 -4.93
C VAL A 342 29.34 5.32 -4.93
N LEU A 343 28.19 5.97 -5.18
CA LEU A 343 28.05 7.43 -5.19
C LEU A 343 27.57 7.94 -3.83
N THR A 344 27.92 9.20 -3.52
CA THR A 344 27.49 9.91 -2.31
C THR A 344 26.75 11.18 -2.71
N PHE A 345 25.52 11.30 -2.31
CA PHE A 345 24.61 12.36 -2.76
C PHE A 345 24.44 13.46 -1.72
N ASP A 346 24.36 14.69 -2.21
CA ASP A 346 23.94 15.86 -1.46
C ASP A 346 22.68 16.44 -2.13
N ALA A 347 21.77 16.98 -1.33
CA ALA A 347 20.61 17.69 -1.87
C ALA A 347 21.04 19.01 -2.56
N LEU A 348 20.51 19.27 -3.75
CA LEU A 348 20.77 20.48 -4.56
C LEU A 348 19.44 21.22 -4.81
N GLY A 349 18.83 21.81 -3.77
CA GLY A 349 17.52 22.45 -3.84
C GLY A 349 16.36 21.48 -3.56
N GLU A 350 15.20 21.68 -4.20
CA GLU A 350 13.98 20.97 -3.82
C GLU A 350 13.94 19.54 -4.34
N ASP A 351 14.10 19.27 -5.62
CA ASP A 351 13.95 17.92 -6.20
C ASP A 351 15.16 17.54 -7.06
N ARG A 352 16.33 18.07 -6.70
CA ARG A 352 17.60 17.78 -7.34
C ARG A 352 18.65 17.35 -6.34
N PHE A 353 19.53 16.50 -6.80
CA PHE A 353 20.64 15.93 -6.02
C PHE A 353 21.91 15.99 -6.84
N VAL A 354 23.06 16.01 -6.19
CA VAL A 354 24.36 15.98 -6.85
C VAL A 354 25.21 14.90 -6.20
N ASP A 355 25.86 14.04 -7.01
CA ASP A 355 26.85 13.12 -6.46
C ASP A 355 28.22 13.79 -6.33
N ARG A 356 28.95 13.47 -5.25
CA ARG A 356 30.26 14.04 -4.95
C ARG A 356 31.38 13.50 -5.83
N GLU A 357 31.22 12.29 -6.36
CA GLU A 357 32.23 11.55 -7.08
C GLU A 357 32.38 12.02 -8.52
N THR A 358 31.29 12.48 -9.14
CA THR A 358 31.27 12.89 -10.53
C THR A 358 30.70 14.30 -10.76
N GLU A 359 30.10 14.90 -9.72
CA GLU A 359 29.38 16.18 -9.82
C GLU A 359 28.20 16.12 -10.82
N THR A 360 27.65 14.92 -11.07
CA THR A 360 26.44 14.74 -11.88
C THR A 360 25.23 15.19 -11.08
N VAL A 361 24.31 15.90 -11.75
CA VAL A 361 23.04 16.33 -11.19
C VAL A 361 21.96 15.32 -11.54
N TRP A 362 21.20 14.91 -10.54
CA TRP A 362 20.14 13.91 -10.61
C TRP A 362 18.80 14.52 -10.22
N ASP A 363 17.73 14.04 -10.84
CA ASP A 363 16.37 14.39 -10.41
C ASP A 363 15.88 13.51 -9.25
N LEU A 364 14.66 13.77 -8.78
CA LEU A 364 14.01 13.03 -7.70
C LEU A 364 13.80 11.54 -8.04
N PHE A 365 13.69 11.21 -9.33
CA PHE A 365 13.41 9.84 -9.81
C PHE A 365 14.67 9.04 -10.13
N GLY A 366 15.83 9.59 -9.82
CA GLY A 366 17.11 8.92 -10.02
C GLY A 366 17.66 9.03 -11.44
N ASN A 367 17.14 9.94 -12.27
CA ASN A 367 17.68 10.20 -13.61
C ASN A 367 18.83 11.18 -13.55
N ALA A 368 19.95 10.86 -14.19
CA ALA A 368 21.12 11.75 -14.34
C ALA A 368 20.84 12.81 -15.42
N MET A 369 20.60 14.04 -14.99
CA MET A 369 20.17 15.15 -15.86
C MET A 369 21.34 15.87 -16.51
N GLU A 370 22.41 16.11 -15.75
CA GLU A 370 23.56 16.91 -16.18
C GLU A 370 24.84 16.36 -15.59
N GLY A 371 25.94 16.41 -16.32
CA GLY A 371 27.25 15.99 -15.84
C GLY A 371 27.81 14.75 -16.51
N PRO A 372 28.88 14.16 -15.97
CA PRO A 372 29.57 13.02 -16.59
C PRO A 372 28.75 11.75 -16.74
N LEU A 373 27.73 11.57 -15.91
CA LEU A 373 26.83 10.40 -15.95
C LEU A 373 25.46 10.74 -16.59
N ALA A 374 25.31 11.89 -17.27
CA ALA A 374 24.04 12.28 -17.89
C ALA A 374 23.49 11.18 -18.80
N GLY A 375 22.23 10.78 -18.55
CA GLY A 375 21.54 9.68 -19.22
C GLY A 375 21.65 8.32 -18.52
N GLU A 376 22.40 8.24 -17.41
CA GLU A 376 22.33 7.06 -16.51
C GLU A 376 21.11 7.17 -15.59
N GLU A 377 20.68 6.04 -15.04
CA GLU A 377 19.55 5.94 -14.11
C GLU A 377 19.98 5.14 -12.87
N LEU A 378 19.53 5.56 -11.69
CA LEU A 378 19.68 4.77 -10.47
C LEU A 378 18.67 3.62 -10.49
N THR A 379 19.09 2.45 -9.99
CA THR A 379 18.21 1.30 -9.87
C THR A 379 17.23 1.48 -8.70
N PRO A 380 15.91 1.50 -8.91
CA PRO A 380 14.97 1.55 -7.81
C PRO A 380 15.09 0.31 -6.91
N VAL A 381 14.98 0.51 -5.59
CA VAL A 381 14.82 -0.58 -4.63
C VAL A 381 13.38 -0.67 -4.16
N VAL A 382 12.96 -1.85 -3.72
CA VAL A 382 11.62 -2.03 -3.15
C VAL A 382 11.45 -1.10 -1.96
N ASN A 383 10.54 -0.15 -2.11
CA ASN A 383 10.16 0.76 -1.04
C ASN A 383 8.67 1.10 -1.14
N THR A 384 8.07 1.36 0.01
CA THR A 384 6.65 1.74 0.13
C THR A 384 6.54 2.93 1.08
N ASN A 385 5.50 3.75 0.91
CA ASN A 385 5.20 4.86 1.80
C ASN A 385 4.09 4.44 2.76
N GLU A 386 4.46 3.99 3.96
CA GLU A 386 3.55 3.40 4.94
C GLU A 386 3.35 4.35 6.14
N LEU A 387 2.31 4.09 6.94
CA LEU A 387 2.18 4.69 8.26
C LEU A 387 3.04 3.92 9.27
N TRP A 388 3.66 4.64 10.19
CA TRP A 388 4.60 4.07 11.17
C TRP A 388 4.03 2.89 11.96
N PHE A 389 2.78 2.99 12.43
CA PHE A 389 2.17 1.89 13.19
C PHE A 389 2.11 0.59 12.38
N ALA A 390 1.84 0.69 11.08
CA ALA A 390 1.75 -0.47 10.19
C ALA A 390 3.13 -1.08 9.98
N TRP A 391 4.12 -0.26 9.61
CA TRP A 391 5.51 -0.73 9.52
C TRP A 391 5.96 -1.44 10.79
N ALA A 392 5.82 -0.78 11.95
CA ALA A 392 6.27 -1.30 13.24
C ALA A 392 5.56 -2.58 13.67
N ALA A 393 4.27 -2.75 13.30
CA ALA A 393 3.51 -3.95 13.64
C ALA A 393 4.01 -5.21 12.94
N PHE A 394 4.62 -5.08 11.76
CA PHE A 394 5.17 -6.19 10.99
C PHE A 394 6.71 -6.26 11.03
N ASN A 395 7.38 -5.23 11.55
CA ASN A 395 8.83 -5.08 11.56
C ASN A 395 9.33 -4.51 12.90
N ALA A 396 8.87 -5.06 14.02
CA ALA A 396 9.12 -4.52 15.37
C ALA A 396 10.61 -4.29 15.69
N ASP A 397 11.47 -5.20 15.26
CA ASP A 397 12.92 -5.16 15.51
C ASP A 397 13.72 -4.50 14.38
N ALA A 398 13.03 -4.06 13.31
CA ALA A 398 13.72 -3.45 12.18
C ALA A 398 14.30 -2.08 12.55
N PRO A 399 15.50 -1.74 12.03
CA PRO A 399 16.12 -0.46 12.27
C PRO A 399 15.29 0.68 11.67
N VAL A 400 15.41 1.85 12.33
CA VAL A 400 14.81 3.10 11.89
C VAL A 400 15.90 4.14 11.73
N TYR A 401 15.86 4.89 10.65
CA TYR A 401 16.74 6.02 10.46
C TYR A 401 16.34 7.17 11.39
N THR A 402 17.30 7.69 12.15
CA THR A 402 17.06 8.74 13.16
C THR A 402 17.77 10.06 12.83
N GLY A 403 18.24 10.20 11.60
CA GLY A 403 19.02 11.35 11.15
C GLY A 403 20.51 11.14 11.26
N SER A 404 21.27 11.89 10.44
CA SER A 404 22.72 11.99 10.57
C SER A 404 23.05 12.69 11.89
N SER A 405 23.76 12.01 12.80
CA SER A 405 24.25 12.64 14.03
C SER A 405 25.24 13.76 13.64
N THR A 406 24.76 15.00 13.60
CA THR A 406 25.64 16.16 13.56
C THR A 406 26.38 16.20 14.91
N THR A 407 27.56 15.57 14.93
CA THR A 407 28.51 15.81 16.02
C THR A 407 28.97 17.26 15.88
N SER A 408 28.25 18.16 16.53
CA SER A 408 28.66 19.55 16.67
C SER A 408 29.91 19.55 17.54
N THR A 409 31.07 19.43 16.92
CA THR A 409 32.36 19.78 17.57
C THR A 409 32.38 21.30 17.73
N VAL A 410 31.72 21.77 18.81
CA VAL A 410 32.04 23.12 19.31
C VAL A 410 33.45 23.03 19.87
N GLY A 411 34.40 23.40 19.04
CA GLY A 411 35.76 23.66 19.51
C GLY A 411 35.76 24.88 20.43
N TYR A 412 36.20 24.71 21.66
CA TYR A 412 36.53 25.78 22.59
C TYR A 412 37.87 26.39 22.21
#